data_2ac1ecf87cfd605672483531b74d835e
#
_entry.id   2ac1ecf87cfd605672483531b74d835e
#
_cell.length_a   1.000
_cell.length_b   1.000
_cell.length_c   1.000
_cell.angle_alpha   90.00
_cell.angle_beta   90.00
_cell.angle_gamma   90.00
#
_symmetry.space_group_name_H-M   'P 1'
#
loop_
_entity.id
_entity.type
_entity.pdbx_description
1 polymer ?
#
loop_
_entity_poly.entity_id
_entity_poly.type
_entity_poly.pdbx_seq_one_letter_code
_entity_poly.pdbx_strand_id
1 'polypeptide(L)'
;MTYSGHQNSIKSNFPGQPTSRLARFPVSLLTALGAFVAFFAFLAVTAHSAESLAELIAKIQKKYDQTHSWSADFLQQTRSQAASMGTSARGKLFFLKPGAIRWDYEQPRQQFVINKDKAWLYVPDEKTIYLYDADQIINSPLVMSFFSGLGKLGEMFSISQLPTESGPPPRLRLLLLPREAESPVSQISLWIDPHSYQVVGIQTKDSLGNINKITFSNIQLNPPLQPSWFALEVPEGVRLERQETVPVQ
;
A
#
# COMPACT_ATOMS: atom_id res chain seq x y z
N MET A 1 73.74 -2.04 5.19
CA MET A 1 74.43 -2.38 3.93
C MET A 1 73.75 -1.48 2.88
N THR A 2 74.26 -0.27 2.65
CA THR A 2 75.28 0.17 1.69
C THR A 2 74.88 -0.18 0.25
N TYR A 3 74.71 0.77 -0.62
CA TYR A 3 75.45 1.76 -1.35
C TYR A 3 74.56 2.20 -2.54
N SER A 4 74.41 3.49 -2.81
CA SER A 4 75.21 4.42 -3.65
C SER A 4 74.96 4.13 -5.14
N GLY A 5 74.56 5.02 -5.96
CA GLY A 5 74.97 6.36 -6.30
C GLY A 5 75.28 6.37 -7.81
N HIS A 6 74.92 7.34 -8.55
CA HIS A 6 75.78 8.19 -9.33
C HIS A 6 74.99 9.09 -10.30
N GLN A 7 75.35 10.34 -10.21
CA GLN A 7 75.11 11.43 -11.16
C GLN A 7 75.84 11.18 -12.48
N ASN A 8 75.32 11.78 -13.55
CA ASN A 8 76.15 12.67 -14.35
C ASN A 8 75.35 13.59 -15.30
N SER A 9 75.66 14.82 -15.14
CA SER A 9 75.50 16.03 -15.89
C SER A 9 76.24 15.99 -17.25
N ILE A 10 75.85 16.85 -18.21
CA ILE A 10 76.67 17.76 -18.99
C ILE A 10 75.84 18.48 -20.10
N LYS A 11 75.64 19.77 -19.93
CA LYS A 11 75.94 20.98 -20.76
C LYS A 11 75.61 20.93 -22.27
N SER A 12 74.92 21.86 -22.76
CA SER A 12 75.02 23.29 -23.16
C SER A 12 75.00 23.44 -24.67
N ASN A 13 74.18 24.34 -25.19
CA ASN A 13 74.58 25.52 -25.94
C ASN A 13 73.40 26.26 -26.57
N PHE A 14 73.29 27.53 -26.29
CA PHE A 14 72.64 28.59 -27.08
C PHE A 14 73.55 28.99 -28.27
N PRO A 15 73.14 29.76 -29.34
CA PRO A 15 72.35 31.00 -29.30
C PRO A 15 71.45 31.25 -30.52
N GLY A 16 70.68 32.36 -30.48
CA GLY A 16 70.23 33.06 -31.66
C GLY A 16 68.82 33.68 -31.61
N GLN A 17 68.71 34.89 -31.14
CA GLN A 17 67.68 35.87 -31.53
C GLN A 17 68.16 36.66 -32.77
N PRO A 18 67.35 37.52 -33.48
CA PRO A 18 65.98 38.08 -33.19
C PRO A 18 65.06 38.14 -34.44
N THR A 19 63.83 38.61 -34.32
CA THR A 19 63.26 39.79 -34.94
C THR A 19 61.73 39.79 -34.90
N SER A 20 61.19 40.87 -34.39
CA SER A 20 59.90 41.49 -34.46
C SER A 20 58.97 41.13 -35.64
N ARG A 21 57.68 40.83 -35.35
CA ARG A 21 56.53 41.39 -36.13
C ARG A 21 55.28 41.44 -35.31
N LEU A 22 54.71 42.57 -35.34
CA LEU A 22 53.45 43.14 -34.88
C LEU A 22 52.25 42.24 -34.82
N ALA A 23 51.48 42.49 -33.78
CA ALA A 23 50.13 42.07 -33.41
C ALA A 23 49.11 42.07 -34.54
N ARG A 24 48.36 41.06 -34.55
CA ARG A 24 46.93 41.09 -34.98
C ARG A 24 46.13 40.28 -33.98
N PHE A 25 45.28 40.95 -33.17
CA PHE A 25 44.29 40.34 -32.36
C PHE A 25 43.16 39.88 -33.28
N PRO A 26 42.70 38.63 -33.24
CA PRO A 26 41.43 38.29 -33.79
C PRO A 26 40.35 38.44 -32.73
N VAL A 27 39.33 39.15 -33.10
CA VAL A 27 38.03 39.30 -32.49
C VAL A 27 37.36 37.89 -32.41
N SER A 28 37.42 37.25 -31.23
CA SER A 28 36.65 36.04 -30.96
C SER A 28 36.37 35.83 -29.45
N LEU A 29 36.14 36.98 -28.74
CA LEU A 29 35.79 36.91 -27.31
C LEU A 29 34.28 37.14 -27.03
N LEU A 30 33.43 37.17 -28.07
CA LEU A 30 31.99 37.40 -27.91
C LEU A 30 31.10 36.17 -28.17
N THR A 31 31.66 35.04 -28.59
CA THR A 31 30.88 33.81 -28.82
C THR A 31 30.97 32.80 -27.69
N ALA A 32 31.87 32.96 -26.71
CA ALA A 32 31.97 32.04 -25.58
C ALA A 32 31.00 32.33 -24.43
N LEU A 33 30.44 33.54 -24.34
CA LEU A 33 29.54 33.95 -23.27
C LEU A 33 28.06 33.51 -23.56
N GLY A 34 27.71 33.33 -24.84
CA GLY A 34 26.37 32.88 -25.24
C GLY A 34 26.11 31.38 -25.02
N ALA A 35 27.17 30.56 -25.10
CA ALA A 35 27.05 29.11 -24.92
C ALA A 35 26.95 28.68 -23.43
N PHE A 36 27.47 29.50 -22.52
CA PHE A 36 27.44 29.18 -21.09
C PHE A 36 26.10 29.50 -20.42
N VAL A 37 25.36 30.48 -20.95
CA VAL A 37 24.00 30.81 -20.47
C VAL A 37 22.96 29.82 -21.00
N ALA A 38 23.16 29.26 -22.19
CA ALA A 38 22.25 28.24 -22.74
C ALA A 38 22.37 26.84 -22.07
N PHE A 39 23.56 26.54 -21.50
CA PHE A 39 23.77 25.27 -20.81
C PHE A 39 23.19 25.27 -19.39
N PHE A 40 23.02 26.43 -18.75
CA PHE A 40 22.38 26.53 -17.42
C PHE A 40 20.87 26.57 -17.44
N ALA A 41 20.27 26.84 -18.59
CA ALA A 41 18.80 26.84 -18.73
C ALA A 41 18.16 25.42 -18.95
N PHE A 42 18.98 24.37 -19.14
CA PHE A 42 18.50 23.00 -19.41
C PHE A 42 18.54 22.11 -18.17
N LEU A 43 18.94 22.62 -17.02
CA LEU A 43 18.78 21.96 -15.71
C LEU A 43 17.54 22.48 -14.97
N ALA A 44 16.44 22.69 -15.68
CA ALA A 44 15.12 22.62 -15.06
C ALA A 44 14.87 21.15 -14.72
N VAL A 45 15.50 20.68 -13.63
CA VAL A 45 15.09 19.50 -12.93
C VAL A 45 13.60 19.69 -12.69
N THR A 46 12.77 18.94 -13.40
CA THR A 46 11.37 18.79 -13.05
C THR A 46 11.40 18.20 -11.64
N ALA A 47 11.33 19.07 -10.64
CA ALA A 47 11.02 18.64 -9.29
C ALA A 47 9.67 17.94 -9.40
N HIS A 48 9.69 16.63 -9.52
CA HIS A 48 8.51 15.81 -9.26
C HIS A 48 8.19 16.13 -7.80
N SER A 49 7.23 17.04 -7.62
CA SER A 49 6.65 17.28 -6.31
C SER A 49 6.17 15.93 -5.82
N ALA A 50 6.76 15.45 -4.74
CA ALA A 50 6.28 14.23 -4.10
C ALA A 50 4.79 14.43 -3.85
N GLU A 51 3.97 13.47 -4.28
CA GLU A 51 2.53 13.49 -4.11
C GLU A 51 2.19 13.75 -2.63
N SER A 52 1.39 14.75 -2.36
CA SER A 52 0.98 15.05 -0.98
C SER A 52 0.06 13.94 -0.45
N LEU A 53 0.07 13.74 0.88
CA LEU A 53 -0.82 12.78 1.52
C LEU A 53 -2.30 13.05 1.18
N ALA A 54 -2.70 14.32 1.08
CA ALA A 54 -4.07 14.69 0.74
C ALA A 54 -4.43 14.28 -0.70
N GLU A 55 -3.52 14.47 -1.66
CA GLU A 55 -3.71 14.04 -3.05
C GLU A 55 -3.78 12.52 -3.16
N LEU A 56 -2.90 11.81 -2.44
CA LEU A 56 -2.91 10.35 -2.38
C LEU A 56 -4.24 9.83 -1.83
N ILE A 57 -4.72 10.37 -0.71
CA ILE A 57 -6.03 10.01 -0.13
C ILE A 57 -7.16 10.29 -1.12
N ALA A 58 -7.14 11.44 -1.80
CA ALA A 58 -8.16 11.80 -2.78
C ALA A 58 -8.18 10.82 -3.97
N LYS A 59 -7.03 10.38 -4.47
CA LYS A 59 -6.95 9.40 -5.56
C LYS A 59 -7.47 8.03 -5.14
N ILE A 60 -7.12 7.57 -3.95
CA ILE A 60 -7.63 6.31 -3.39
C ILE A 60 -9.15 6.40 -3.20
N GLN A 61 -9.66 7.51 -2.64
CA GLN A 61 -11.09 7.73 -2.46
C GLN A 61 -11.82 7.74 -3.81
N LYS A 62 -11.32 8.47 -4.80
CA LYS A 62 -11.89 8.47 -6.15
C LYS A 62 -11.97 7.07 -6.74
N LYS A 63 -10.92 6.25 -6.55
CA LYS A 63 -10.92 4.85 -7.02
C LYS A 63 -12.00 4.04 -6.32
N TYR A 64 -12.13 4.21 -5.01
CA TYR A 64 -13.19 3.57 -4.23
C TYR A 64 -14.58 3.99 -4.69
N ASP A 65 -14.82 5.29 -4.93
CA ASP A 65 -16.12 5.82 -5.34
C ASP A 65 -16.57 5.25 -6.70
N GLN A 66 -15.63 5.06 -7.61
CA GLN A 66 -15.84 4.48 -8.94
C GLN A 66 -16.03 2.95 -8.94
N THR A 67 -15.79 2.31 -7.80
CA THR A 67 -15.88 0.85 -7.67
C THR A 67 -17.24 0.47 -7.09
N HIS A 68 -18.06 -0.26 -7.87
CA HIS A 68 -19.37 -0.74 -7.44
C HIS A 68 -19.31 -2.17 -6.90
N SER A 69 -18.42 -2.97 -7.47
CA SER A 69 -18.13 -4.32 -7.03
C SER A 69 -16.62 -4.58 -7.09
N TRP A 70 -16.16 -5.54 -6.31
CA TRP A 70 -14.76 -5.88 -6.24
C TRP A 70 -14.60 -7.36 -5.87
N SER A 71 -13.63 -8.03 -6.44
CA SER A 71 -13.26 -9.38 -6.05
C SER A 71 -11.74 -9.54 -6.05
N ALA A 72 -11.24 -10.41 -5.17
CA ALA A 72 -9.83 -10.75 -5.09
C ALA A 72 -9.62 -12.13 -4.48
N ASP A 73 -8.48 -12.72 -4.74
CA ASP A 73 -7.94 -13.76 -3.89
C ASP A 73 -7.29 -13.11 -2.68
N PHE A 74 -7.40 -13.72 -1.50
CA PHE A 74 -6.76 -13.22 -0.29
C PHE A 74 -5.89 -14.28 0.39
N LEU A 75 -4.84 -13.78 1.05
CA LEU A 75 -4.04 -14.51 2.03
C LEU A 75 -4.16 -13.74 3.36
N GLN A 76 -4.72 -14.37 4.36
CA GLN A 76 -4.82 -13.86 5.73
C GLN A 76 -3.78 -14.53 6.60
N GLN A 77 -3.07 -13.75 7.38
CA GLN A 77 -2.06 -14.20 8.35
C GLN A 77 -2.37 -13.55 9.69
N THR A 78 -2.63 -14.37 10.70
CA THR A 78 -2.91 -13.90 12.06
C THR A 78 -1.77 -14.30 12.97
N ARG A 79 -1.31 -13.36 13.81
CA ARG A 79 -0.28 -13.58 14.80
C ARG A 79 -0.77 -13.10 16.15
N SER A 80 -0.88 -14.00 17.10
CA SER A 80 -1.17 -13.64 18.48
C SER A 80 0.11 -13.19 19.19
N GLN A 81 0.02 -12.15 20.00
CA GLN A 81 1.13 -11.71 20.84
C GLN A 81 1.46 -12.75 21.92
N ALA A 82 0.45 -13.49 22.39
CA ALA A 82 0.60 -14.51 23.42
C ALA A 82 1.04 -15.88 22.88
N ALA A 83 0.82 -16.15 21.58
CA ALA A 83 1.15 -17.42 20.96
C ALA A 83 2.39 -17.29 20.06
N SER A 84 3.29 -18.26 20.17
CA SER A 84 4.52 -18.29 19.34
C SER A 84 4.24 -18.64 17.88
N MET A 85 3.07 -19.19 17.57
CA MET A 85 2.68 -19.62 16.23
C MET A 85 1.56 -18.73 15.68
N GLY A 86 1.70 -18.33 14.42
CA GLY A 86 0.64 -17.67 13.67
C GLY A 86 -0.21 -18.69 12.92
N THR A 87 -1.41 -18.27 12.50
CA THR A 87 -2.28 -19.00 11.61
C THR A 87 -2.31 -18.35 10.23
N SER A 88 -2.64 -19.13 9.21
CA SER A 88 -2.81 -18.65 7.84
C SER A 88 -4.09 -19.22 7.25
N ALA A 89 -4.83 -18.37 6.56
CA ALA A 89 -6.01 -18.75 5.81
C ALA A 89 -5.98 -18.09 4.43
N ARG A 90 -6.63 -18.69 3.45
CA ARG A 90 -6.73 -18.14 2.09
C ARG A 90 -8.10 -18.42 1.51
N GLY A 91 -8.43 -17.68 0.46
CA GLY A 91 -9.69 -17.84 -0.23
C GLY A 91 -10.00 -16.69 -1.17
N LYS A 92 -11.29 -16.44 -1.38
CA LYS A 92 -11.81 -15.39 -2.25
C LYS A 92 -12.64 -14.40 -1.46
N LEU A 93 -12.48 -13.11 -1.79
CA LEU A 93 -13.26 -12.03 -1.24
C LEU A 93 -14.08 -11.38 -2.35
N PHE A 94 -15.34 -11.11 -2.04
CA PHE A 94 -16.26 -10.40 -2.91
C PHE A 94 -16.89 -9.24 -2.14
N PHE A 95 -16.96 -8.10 -2.79
CA PHE A 95 -17.59 -6.90 -2.26
C PHE A 95 -18.56 -6.33 -3.29
N LEU A 96 -19.76 -5.98 -2.85
CA LEU A 96 -20.80 -5.36 -3.66
C LEU A 96 -21.43 -4.19 -2.89
N LYS A 97 -21.34 -2.97 -3.47
CA LYS A 97 -22.03 -1.82 -2.89
C LYS A 97 -23.55 -1.99 -2.95
N PRO A 98 -24.30 -1.44 -1.97
CA PRO A 98 -23.82 -0.51 -0.93
C PRO A 98 -23.33 -1.15 0.36
N GLY A 99 -23.27 -2.45 0.53
CA GLY A 99 -22.88 -2.98 1.82
C GLY A 99 -22.92 -4.48 1.92
N ALA A 100 -22.44 -5.20 0.92
CA ALA A 100 -22.34 -6.65 0.97
C ALA A 100 -20.90 -7.11 0.79
N ILE A 101 -20.46 -7.99 1.68
CA ILE A 101 -19.15 -8.63 1.64
C ILE A 101 -19.33 -10.13 1.83
N ARG A 102 -18.53 -10.91 1.10
CA ARG A 102 -18.47 -12.35 1.23
C ARG A 102 -17.03 -12.83 1.20
N TRP A 103 -16.60 -13.55 2.24
CA TRP A 103 -15.36 -14.28 2.32
C TRP A 103 -15.59 -15.75 2.15
N ASP A 104 -15.07 -16.35 1.10
CA ASP A 104 -15.04 -17.79 0.89
C ASP A 104 -13.64 -18.30 1.24
N TYR A 105 -13.51 -18.88 2.43
CA TYR A 105 -12.26 -19.50 2.88
C TYR A 105 -12.11 -20.91 2.31
N GLU A 106 -10.92 -21.21 1.80
CA GLU A 106 -10.57 -22.55 1.32
C GLU A 106 -10.04 -23.43 2.46
N GLN A 107 -9.27 -22.85 3.37
CA GLN A 107 -8.66 -23.50 4.53
C GLN A 107 -8.56 -22.52 5.70
N PRO A 108 -9.29 -22.79 6.83
CA PRO A 108 -10.36 -23.79 6.96
C PRO A 108 -11.52 -23.50 6.01
N ARG A 109 -12.27 -24.54 5.61
CA ARG A 109 -13.42 -24.35 4.72
C ARG A 109 -14.56 -23.70 5.48
N GLN A 110 -14.81 -22.46 5.20
CA GLN A 110 -15.91 -21.68 5.81
C GLN A 110 -16.30 -20.51 4.91
N GLN A 111 -17.46 -19.97 5.11
CA GLN A 111 -17.95 -18.81 4.38
C GLN A 111 -18.48 -17.78 5.36
N PHE A 112 -17.93 -16.58 5.29
CA PHE A 112 -18.41 -15.45 6.08
C PHE A 112 -19.04 -14.42 5.16
N VAL A 113 -20.28 -14.05 5.44
CA VAL A 113 -21.02 -13.10 4.63
C VAL A 113 -21.64 -12.03 5.53
N ILE A 114 -21.57 -10.79 5.04
CA ILE A 114 -22.25 -9.63 5.62
C ILE A 114 -23.09 -9.01 4.52
N ASN A 115 -24.32 -8.67 4.82
CA ASN A 115 -25.12 -7.74 4.04
C ASN A 115 -25.73 -6.68 4.96
N LYS A 116 -26.57 -5.79 4.41
CA LYS A 116 -27.17 -4.69 5.19
C LYS A 116 -28.02 -5.15 6.38
N ASP A 117 -28.53 -6.40 6.36
CA ASP A 117 -29.51 -6.87 7.34
C ASP A 117 -28.91 -7.89 8.31
N LYS A 118 -27.91 -8.66 7.87
CA LYS A 118 -27.41 -9.85 8.59
C LYS A 118 -25.93 -10.08 8.32
N ALA A 119 -25.29 -10.73 9.28
CA ALA A 119 -23.99 -11.34 9.09
C ALA A 119 -24.05 -12.81 9.53
N TRP A 120 -23.32 -13.68 8.84
CA TRP A 120 -23.28 -15.09 9.20
C TRP A 120 -21.97 -15.75 8.79
N LEU A 121 -21.59 -16.74 9.57
CA LEU A 121 -20.50 -17.65 9.31
C LEU A 121 -21.05 -19.05 9.09
N TYR A 122 -20.89 -19.58 7.90
CA TYR A 122 -21.21 -20.98 7.59
C TYR A 122 -19.95 -21.84 7.72
N VAL A 123 -20.02 -22.86 8.58
CA VAL A 123 -18.99 -23.87 8.79
C VAL A 123 -19.51 -25.21 8.30
N PRO A 124 -19.19 -25.64 7.06
CA PRO A 124 -19.73 -26.86 6.46
C PRO A 124 -19.44 -28.13 7.27
N ASP A 125 -18.24 -28.23 7.86
CA ASP A 125 -17.80 -29.39 8.61
C ASP A 125 -18.61 -29.59 9.90
N GLU A 126 -19.13 -28.49 10.47
CA GLU A 126 -20.03 -28.50 11.63
C GLU A 126 -21.51 -28.56 11.25
N LYS A 127 -21.80 -28.43 9.95
CA LYS A 127 -23.18 -28.27 9.44
C LYS A 127 -23.94 -27.18 10.20
N THR A 128 -23.29 -26.05 10.45
CA THR A 128 -23.85 -24.97 11.27
C THR A 128 -23.62 -23.62 10.59
N ILE A 129 -24.63 -22.77 10.65
CA ILE A 129 -24.58 -21.36 10.32
C ILE A 129 -24.73 -20.57 11.61
N TYR A 130 -23.72 -19.79 11.95
CA TYR A 130 -23.73 -18.85 13.05
C TYR A 130 -24.22 -17.51 12.56
N LEU A 131 -25.31 -17.01 13.14
CA LEU A 131 -25.90 -15.70 12.81
C LEU A 131 -25.43 -14.67 13.81
N TYR A 132 -24.99 -13.52 13.29
CA TYR A 132 -24.56 -12.37 14.06
C TYR A 132 -25.44 -11.16 13.76
N ASP A 133 -25.47 -10.22 14.68
CA ASP A 133 -26.05 -8.91 14.44
C ASP A 133 -25.13 -8.13 13.48
N ALA A 134 -25.67 -7.68 12.35
CA ALA A 134 -24.90 -6.98 11.33
C ALA A 134 -24.30 -5.68 11.87
N ASP A 135 -25.00 -4.96 12.73
CA ASP A 135 -24.55 -3.67 13.27
C ASP A 135 -23.27 -3.79 14.08
N GLN A 136 -23.07 -4.90 14.79
CA GLN A 136 -21.85 -5.14 15.56
C GLN A 136 -20.63 -5.35 14.66
N ILE A 137 -20.83 -5.91 13.47
CA ILE A 137 -19.75 -6.23 12.54
C ILE A 137 -19.46 -5.07 11.60
N ILE A 138 -20.52 -4.45 11.07
CA ILE A 138 -20.39 -3.31 10.14
C ILE A 138 -19.63 -2.15 10.78
N ASN A 139 -19.79 -1.95 12.08
CA ASN A 139 -19.11 -0.91 12.83
C ASN A 139 -17.64 -1.24 13.16
N SER A 140 -17.14 -2.44 12.80
CA SER A 140 -15.71 -2.71 12.98
C SER A 140 -14.87 -1.86 12.03
N PRO A 141 -13.73 -1.29 12.51
CA PRO A 141 -12.86 -0.42 11.68
C PRO A 141 -12.39 -1.07 10.39
N LEU A 142 -12.17 -2.39 10.41
CA LEU A 142 -11.77 -3.15 9.23
C LEU A 142 -12.89 -3.17 8.19
N VAL A 143 -14.10 -3.51 8.61
CA VAL A 143 -15.28 -3.57 7.73
C VAL A 143 -15.65 -2.17 7.25
N MET A 144 -15.61 -1.16 8.14
CA MET A 144 -15.83 0.24 7.78
C MET A 144 -14.87 0.71 6.68
N SER A 145 -13.62 0.24 6.67
CA SER A 145 -12.64 0.59 5.62
C SER A 145 -13.08 0.14 4.23
N PHE A 146 -13.80 -0.97 4.13
CA PHE A 146 -14.36 -1.45 2.87
C PHE A 146 -15.63 -0.71 2.44
N PHE A 147 -16.48 -0.30 3.40
CA PHE A 147 -17.77 0.32 3.10
C PHE A 147 -17.70 1.83 2.87
N SER A 148 -16.78 2.51 3.54
CA SER A 148 -16.78 3.98 3.61
C SER A 148 -15.69 4.65 2.80
N GLY A 149 -14.66 3.90 2.39
CA GLY A 149 -13.46 4.47 1.80
C GLY A 149 -12.63 5.31 2.80
N LEU A 150 -11.49 5.82 2.34
CA LEU A 150 -10.56 6.56 3.19
C LEU A 150 -11.08 7.91 3.67
N GLY A 151 -12.05 8.52 2.97
CA GLY A 151 -12.60 9.82 3.35
C GLY A 151 -13.23 9.81 4.74
N LYS A 152 -14.03 8.81 5.04
CA LYS A 152 -14.64 8.63 6.37
C LYS A 152 -13.65 8.08 7.40
N LEU A 153 -12.65 7.33 6.98
CA LEU A 153 -11.59 6.89 7.89
C LEU A 153 -10.81 8.06 8.49
N GLY A 154 -10.66 9.17 7.77
CA GLY A 154 -10.03 10.39 8.27
C GLY A 154 -10.75 11.04 9.46
N GLU A 155 -12.05 10.79 9.64
CA GLU A 155 -12.82 11.23 10.80
C GLU A 155 -12.46 10.43 12.05
N MET A 156 -12.24 9.11 11.89
CA MET A 156 -11.98 8.17 12.98
C MET A 156 -10.48 7.98 13.25
N PHE A 157 -9.63 8.19 12.25
CA PHE A 157 -8.20 7.92 12.32
C PHE A 157 -7.36 9.15 11.94
N SER A 158 -6.23 9.29 12.58
CA SER A 158 -5.12 10.11 12.09
C SER A 158 -4.37 9.29 11.03
N ILE A 159 -4.29 9.83 9.80
CA ILE A 159 -3.66 9.15 8.67
C ILE A 159 -2.29 9.78 8.41
N SER A 160 -1.26 8.96 8.26
CA SER A 160 0.08 9.37 7.87
C SER A 160 0.65 8.45 6.79
N GLN A 161 1.52 9.00 5.95
CA GLN A 161 2.23 8.22 4.95
C GLN A 161 3.55 7.72 5.53
N LEU A 162 3.80 6.43 5.41
CA LEU A 162 5.07 5.81 5.75
C LEU A 162 5.99 5.76 4.51
N PRO A 163 7.30 5.55 4.71
CA PRO A 163 8.20 5.28 3.61
C PRO A 163 7.68 4.15 2.73
N THR A 164 7.81 4.32 1.41
CA THR A 164 7.43 3.31 0.42
C THR A 164 8.17 2.01 0.71
N GLU A 165 7.43 0.91 0.76
CA GLU A 165 8.03 -0.41 0.90
C GLU A 165 8.70 -0.79 -0.42
N SER A 166 10.03 -0.97 -0.35
CA SER A 166 10.82 -1.39 -1.50
C SER A 166 10.58 -2.87 -1.78
N GLY A 167 10.22 -3.19 -3.02
CA GLY A 167 10.00 -4.56 -3.49
C GLY A 167 9.46 -4.54 -4.92
N PRO A 168 9.51 -5.64 -5.65
CA PRO A 168 8.84 -5.77 -6.93
C PRO A 168 7.40 -6.32 -6.76
N PRO A 169 6.36 -5.49 -6.94
CA PRO A 169 6.35 -4.05 -7.15
C PRO A 169 6.41 -3.25 -5.83
N PRO A 170 6.90 -1.99 -5.86
CA PRO A 170 6.89 -1.13 -4.68
C PRO A 170 5.46 -0.84 -4.23
N ARG A 171 5.27 -0.56 -2.92
CA ARG A 171 3.96 -0.27 -2.34
C ARG A 171 4.00 1.03 -1.55
N LEU A 172 3.05 1.92 -1.81
CA LEU A 172 2.80 3.05 -0.92
C LEU A 172 2.20 2.51 0.38
N ARG A 173 2.53 3.14 1.50
CA ARG A 173 2.07 2.70 2.81
C ARG A 173 1.40 3.84 3.54
N LEU A 174 0.20 3.58 4.08
CA LEU A 174 -0.48 4.47 5.00
C LEU A 174 -0.58 3.82 6.38
N LEU A 175 -0.38 4.64 7.40
CA LEU A 175 -0.60 4.31 8.79
C LEU A 175 -1.81 5.09 9.29
N LEU A 176 -2.76 4.37 9.89
CA LEU A 176 -3.96 4.91 10.48
C LEU A 176 -3.93 4.62 11.99
N LEU A 177 -3.95 5.66 12.79
CA LEU A 177 -4.02 5.57 14.25
C LEU A 177 -5.38 6.08 14.72
N PRO A 178 -6.11 5.33 15.58
CA PRO A 178 -7.40 5.76 16.08
C PRO A 178 -7.28 7.12 16.78
N ARG A 179 -8.31 7.96 16.63
CA ARG A 179 -8.43 9.21 17.39
C ARG A 179 -9.02 8.98 18.78
N GLU A 180 -9.80 7.92 18.93
CA GLU A 180 -10.37 7.50 20.20
C GLU A 180 -9.41 6.58 20.98
N ALA A 181 -9.29 6.85 22.28
CA ALA A 181 -8.36 6.09 23.14
C ALA A 181 -8.81 4.64 23.38
N GLU A 182 -10.11 4.36 23.36
CA GLU A 182 -10.70 3.04 23.63
C GLU A 182 -11.04 2.26 22.35
N SER A 183 -10.27 2.43 21.29
CA SER A 183 -10.47 1.70 20.05
C SER A 183 -10.05 0.22 20.20
N PRO A 184 -10.84 -0.72 19.67
CA PRO A 184 -10.46 -2.15 19.66
C PRO A 184 -9.22 -2.42 18.80
N VAL A 185 -8.90 -1.54 17.86
CA VAL A 185 -7.66 -1.57 17.09
C VAL A 185 -6.73 -0.45 17.54
N SER A 186 -5.46 -0.76 17.74
CA SER A 186 -4.43 0.23 18.06
C SER A 186 -3.80 0.84 16.80
N GLN A 187 -3.88 0.14 15.66
CA GLN A 187 -3.26 0.57 14.42
C GLN A 187 -3.83 -0.18 13.22
N ILE A 188 -3.98 0.53 12.10
CA ILE A 188 -4.21 -0.06 10.77
C ILE A 188 -3.08 0.39 9.85
N SER A 189 -2.49 -0.54 9.10
CA SER A 189 -1.56 -0.26 8.01
C SER A 189 -2.17 -0.69 6.69
N LEU A 190 -2.09 0.17 5.67
CA LEU A 190 -2.56 -0.11 4.32
C LEU A 190 -1.39 -0.13 3.36
N TRP A 191 -1.38 -1.11 2.45
CA TRP A 191 -0.49 -1.18 1.29
C TRP A 191 -1.30 -0.84 0.05
N ILE A 192 -0.77 0.08 -0.75
CA ILE A 192 -1.45 0.64 -1.91
C ILE A 192 -0.56 0.49 -3.12
N ASP A 193 -1.14 0.02 -4.20
CA ASP A 193 -0.47 -0.01 -5.50
C ASP A 193 -0.31 1.42 -6.03
N PRO A 194 0.91 1.88 -6.33
CA PRO A 194 1.16 3.28 -6.72
C PRO A 194 0.60 3.65 -8.09
N HIS A 195 0.26 2.68 -8.94
CA HIS A 195 -0.26 2.95 -10.29
C HIS A 195 -1.78 2.93 -10.34
N SER A 196 -2.39 1.97 -9.65
CA SER A 196 -3.85 1.80 -9.65
C SER A 196 -4.55 2.48 -8.48
N TYR A 197 -3.81 2.88 -7.43
CA TYR A 197 -4.32 3.39 -6.15
C TYR A 197 -5.27 2.40 -5.43
N GLN A 198 -5.13 1.12 -5.74
CA GLN A 198 -5.87 0.06 -5.08
C GLN A 198 -5.19 -0.34 -3.78
N VAL A 199 -6.00 -0.61 -2.74
CA VAL A 199 -5.51 -1.25 -1.53
C VAL A 199 -5.24 -2.72 -1.86
N VAL A 200 -3.98 -3.13 -1.72
CA VAL A 200 -3.49 -4.48 -2.00
C VAL A 200 -3.12 -5.25 -0.72
N GLY A 201 -3.24 -4.60 0.42
CA GLY A 201 -3.02 -5.23 1.72
C GLY A 201 -3.51 -4.36 2.85
N ILE A 202 -3.97 -5.01 3.91
CA ILE A 202 -4.41 -4.39 5.15
C ILE A 202 -3.80 -5.17 6.31
N GLN A 203 -3.32 -4.47 7.32
CA GLN A 203 -2.91 -5.07 8.57
C GLN A 203 -3.55 -4.30 9.71
N THR A 204 -4.21 -5.01 10.59
CA THR A 204 -4.68 -4.47 11.87
C THR A 204 -3.80 -4.98 13.00
N LYS A 205 -3.61 -4.12 13.99
CA LYS A 205 -3.04 -4.48 15.29
C LYS A 205 -4.05 -4.08 16.35
N ASP A 206 -4.43 -5.01 17.20
CA ASP A 206 -5.35 -4.73 18.32
C ASP A 206 -4.63 -4.14 19.54
N SER A 207 -5.39 -3.82 20.60
CA SER A 207 -4.85 -3.30 21.86
C SER A 207 -3.99 -4.31 22.62
N LEU A 208 -4.17 -5.61 22.36
CA LEU A 208 -3.38 -6.70 22.96
C LEU A 208 -2.10 -7.00 22.19
N GLY A 209 -1.91 -6.34 21.01
CA GLY A 209 -0.75 -6.52 20.16
C GLY A 209 -0.89 -7.66 19.14
N ASN A 210 -2.06 -8.31 19.04
CA ASN A 210 -2.30 -9.29 17.98
C ASN A 210 -2.34 -8.61 16.62
N ILE A 211 -1.85 -9.30 15.62
CA ILE A 211 -1.75 -8.81 14.25
C ILE A 211 -2.61 -9.70 13.33
N ASN A 212 -3.45 -9.06 12.52
CA ASN A 212 -4.15 -9.70 11.42
C ASN A 212 -3.77 -8.98 10.12
N LYS A 213 -3.08 -9.67 9.22
CA LYS A 213 -2.65 -9.14 7.92
C LYS A 213 -3.37 -9.87 6.80
N ILE A 214 -4.00 -9.11 5.90
CA ILE A 214 -4.64 -9.62 4.70
C ILE A 214 -3.93 -9.02 3.49
N THR A 215 -3.51 -9.87 2.55
CA THR A 215 -2.92 -9.47 1.28
C THR A 215 -3.83 -9.90 0.15
N PHE A 216 -4.07 -9.01 -0.81
CA PHE A 216 -4.94 -9.25 -1.95
C PHE A 216 -4.14 -9.47 -3.22
N SER A 217 -4.60 -10.41 -4.04
CA SER A 217 -4.09 -10.70 -5.37
C SER A 217 -5.24 -10.93 -6.34
N ASN A 218 -4.95 -10.94 -7.65
CA ASN A 218 -5.96 -11.15 -8.70
C ASN A 218 -7.19 -10.23 -8.56
N ILE A 219 -6.93 -8.97 -8.17
CA ILE A 219 -7.98 -7.98 -7.92
C ILE A 219 -8.72 -7.67 -9.23
N GLN A 220 -10.04 -7.78 -9.19
CA GLN A 220 -10.93 -7.38 -10.27
C GLN A 220 -11.85 -6.26 -9.78
N LEU A 221 -11.93 -5.18 -10.55
CA LEU A 221 -12.84 -4.07 -10.29
C LEU A 221 -14.08 -4.18 -11.16
N ASN A 222 -15.22 -3.92 -10.55
CA ASN A 222 -16.52 -3.95 -11.19
C ASN A 222 -16.84 -5.28 -11.91
N PRO A 223 -16.48 -6.47 -11.34
CA PRO A 223 -16.95 -7.72 -11.89
C PRO A 223 -18.47 -7.81 -11.74
N PRO A 224 -19.17 -8.53 -12.62
CA PRO A 224 -20.62 -8.72 -12.53
C PRO A 224 -20.97 -9.68 -11.38
N LEU A 225 -21.15 -9.15 -10.16
CA LEU A 225 -21.57 -9.91 -9.00
C LEU A 225 -23.10 -9.89 -8.87
N GLN A 226 -23.69 -11.03 -8.56
CA GLN A 226 -25.13 -11.13 -8.35
C GLN A 226 -25.46 -10.90 -6.87
N PRO A 227 -26.48 -10.08 -6.53
CA PRO A 227 -26.92 -9.87 -5.14
C PRO A 227 -27.26 -11.16 -4.40
N SER A 228 -27.72 -12.20 -5.11
CA SER A 228 -28.02 -13.52 -4.53
C SER A 228 -26.81 -14.20 -3.90
N TRP A 229 -25.58 -13.87 -4.32
CA TRP A 229 -24.37 -14.41 -3.70
C TRP A 229 -24.18 -13.96 -2.25
N PHE A 230 -24.88 -12.91 -1.85
CA PHE A 230 -24.85 -12.32 -0.51
C PHE A 230 -26.18 -12.57 0.25
N ALA A 231 -27.02 -13.46 -0.25
CA ALA A 231 -28.24 -13.90 0.43
C ALA A 231 -27.93 -15.09 1.35
N LEU A 232 -28.61 -15.12 2.50
CA LEU A 232 -28.52 -16.26 3.39
C LEU A 232 -29.34 -17.41 2.81
N GLU A 233 -28.68 -18.47 2.41
CA GLU A 233 -29.29 -19.74 2.03
C GLU A 233 -28.92 -20.79 3.07
N VAL A 234 -29.91 -21.49 3.62
CA VAL A 234 -29.72 -22.55 4.62
C VAL A 234 -29.84 -23.90 3.94
N PRO A 235 -28.72 -24.61 3.71
CA PRO A 235 -28.79 -25.96 3.12
C PRO A 235 -29.59 -26.94 4.01
N GLU A 236 -30.13 -27.95 3.41
CA GLU A 236 -30.85 -29.01 4.15
C GLU A 236 -29.94 -29.68 5.18
N GLY A 237 -30.44 -29.88 6.40
CA GLY A 237 -29.69 -30.49 7.51
C GLY A 237 -28.65 -29.58 8.17
N VAL A 238 -28.62 -28.29 7.83
CA VAL A 238 -27.74 -27.28 8.48
C VAL A 238 -28.52 -26.61 9.62
N ARG A 239 -27.86 -26.48 10.78
CA ARG A 239 -28.40 -25.80 11.96
C ARG A 239 -28.15 -24.30 11.87
N LEU A 240 -29.07 -23.51 12.40
CA LEU A 240 -28.95 -22.07 12.60
C LEU A 240 -28.76 -21.81 14.09
N GLU A 241 -27.64 -21.12 14.43
CA GLU A 241 -27.33 -20.71 15.79
C GLU A 241 -27.10 -19.22 15.86
N ARG A 242 -27.85 -18.52 16.73
CA ARG A 242 -27.63 -17.08 16.94
C ARG A 242 -26.48 -16.89 17.94
N GLN A 243 -25.57 -16.00 17.61
CA GLN A 243 -24.44 -15.61 18.45
C GLN A 243 -24.63 -14.18 18.94
N GLU A 244 -24.39 -13.95 20.23
CA GLU A 244 -24.49 -12.61 20.83
C GLU A 244 -23.19 -11.79 20.61
N THR A 245 -22.07 -12.46 20.36
CA THR A 245 -20.76 -11.82 20.14
C THR A 245 -20.07 -12.38 18.91
N VAL A 246 -19.37 -11.52 18.20
CA VAL A 246 -18.52 -11.92 17.05
C VAL A 246 -17.23 -12.54 17.57
N PRO A 247 -16.82 -13.73 17.07
CA PRO A 247 -15.50 -14.25 17.38
C PRO A 247 -14.44 -13.27 16.85
N VAL A 248 -13.57 -12.80 17.74
CA VAL A 248 -12.40 -12.02 17.34
C VAL A 248 -11.45 -12.96 16.60
N GLN A 249 -11.36 -12.83 15.27
CA GLN A 249 -10.42 -13.57 14.43
C GLN A 249 -9.15 -12.77 14.19
#